data_45cb9400586f60d7f23a7ddf077452dd
#
_entry.id   45cb9400586f60d7f23a7ddf077452dd
#
_cell.length_a   1.000
_cell.length_b   1.000
_cell.length_c   1.000
_cell.angle_alpha   90.00
_cell.angle_beta   90.00
_cell.angle_gamma   90.00
#
_symmetry.space_group_name_H-M   'P 1'
#
loop_
_entity.id
_entity.type
_entity.pdbx_description
1 polymer ?
#
loop_
_entity_poly.entity_id
_entity_poly.type
_entity_poly.pdbx_seq_one_letter_code
_entity_poly.pdbx_strand_id
1 'polypeptide(L)'
;MTMTKTQVLDLLKEHRNERGIEHWKKRGVKDSKLKSFGIGLTQLRKLAKQIGRDHKLALQLWASDYYDAKVLGLLIDEPKKVTREQAERQVEHLQGGYLAHVFSSCDATLAKTPFAFELATEWMNSKDPVRRRCGYGLLYELSKKKVKGMDDDYLLERITFIRDQIHEEEMWVCEAMNTALMGIGKRNQVLNEAAIAAAKAIGPVDIDYGEDNSCEPLDVLKHLTSPHVKKKFKST
;
A
#
# COMPACT_ATOMS: atom_id res chain seq x y z
N MET A 1 -21.27 19.02 8.45
CA MET A 1 -21.08 19.78 7.18
C MET A 1 -19.94 19.13 6.41
N THR A 2 -20.15 18.84 5.13
CA THR A 2 -19.11 18.28 4.26
C THR A 2 -18.13 19.39 3.90
N MET A 3 -16.82 19.14 4.03
CA MET A 3 -15.79 20.10 3.65
C MET A 3 -15.70 20.22 2.12
N THR A 4 -15.40 21.42 1.62
CA THR A 4 -15.07 21.63 0.20
C THR A 4 -13.60 21.31 -0.05
N LYS A 5 -13.21 21.09 -1.34
CA LYS A 5 -11.80 20.94 -1.75
C LYS A 5 -10.93 22.08 -1.24
N THR A 6 -11.38 23.32 -1.34
CA THR A 6 -10.64 24.51 -0.88
C THR A 6 -10.39 24.47 0.62
N GLN A 7 -11.41 24.17 1.42
CA GLN A 7 -11.27 24.03 2.87
C GLN A 7 -10.28 22.90 3.27
N VAL A 8 -10.28 21.80 2.53
CA VAL A 8 -9.30 20.72 2.77
C VAL A 8 -7.90 21.17 2.40
N LEU A 9 -7.70 21.89 1.31
CA LEU A 9 -6.38 22.43 0.93
C LEU A 9 -5.87 23.45 1.96
N ASP A 10 -6.75 24.31 2.50
CA ASP A 10 -6.41 25.24 3.57
C ASP A 10 -6.02 24.49 4.84
N LEU A 11 -6.77 23.46 5.22
CA LEU A 11 -6.45 22.59 6.35
C LEU A 11 -5.08 21.90 6.17
N LEU A 12 -4.77 21.39 4.97
CA LEU A 12 -3.46 20.81 4.67
C LEU A 12 -2.35 21.85 4.78
N LYS A 13 -2.59 23.08 4.34
CA LYS A 13 -1.64 24.19 4.42
C LYS A 13 -1.32 24.56 5.89
N GLU A 14 -2.33 24.54 6.77
CA GLU A 14 -2.15 24.76 8.22
C GLU A 14 -1.28 23.67 8.85
N HIS A 15 -1.31 22.44 8.32
CA HIS A 15 -0.51 21.31 8.80
C HIS A 15 0.82 21.13 8.04
N ARG A 16 1.23 22.13 7.28
CA ARG A 16 2.48 22.12 6.51
C ARG A 16 3.69 21.83 7.41
N ASN A 17 4.59 20.99 6.91
CA ASN A 17 5.80 20.57 7.62
C ASN A 17 7.02 20.72 6.72
N GLU A 18 7.88 21.70 7.00
CA GLU A 18 9.05 22.01 6.18
C GLU A 18 10.05 20.84 6.13
N ARG A 19 10.30 20.17 7.25
CA ARG A 19 11.17 18.98 7.28
C ARG A 19 10.60 17.86 6.39
N GLY A 20 9.29 17.68 6.40
CA GLY A 20 8.63 16.70 5.52
C GLY A 20 8.72 17.10 4.04
N ILE A 21 8.66 18.39 3.71
CA ILE A 21 8.83 18.90 2.34
C ILE A 21 10.27 18.64 1.86
N GLU A 22 11.28 18.95 2.68
CA GLU A 22 12.67 18.68 2.34
C GLU A 22 12.92 17.18 2.11
N HIS A 23 12.35 16.35 2.99
CA HIS A 23 12.39 14.90 2.82
C HIS A 23 11.67 14.42 1.55
N TRP A 24 10.52 15.01 1.23
CA TRP A 24 9.81 14.76 -0.04
C TRP A 24 10.67 15.08 -1.27
N LYS A 25 11.35 16.24 -1.27
CA LYS A 25 12.23 16.64 -2.37
C LYS A 25 13.40 15.69 -2.57
N LYS A 26 13.99 15.19 -1.49
CA LYS A 26 15.14 14.26 -1.52
C LYS A 26 14.76 12.85 -1.99
N ARG A 27 13.55 12.37 -1.73
CA ARG A 27 13.10 11.02 -2.06
C ARG A 27 12.89 10.72 -3.53
N GLY A 28 13.45 11.55 -4.40
CA GLY A 28 13.60 11.19 -5.81
C GLY A 28 12.29 10.98 -6.57
N VAL A 29 11.21 11.66 -6.17
CA VAL A 29 10.08 11.85 -7.08
C VAL A 29 10.50 12.88 -8.14
N LYS A 30 11.74 12.68 -8.68
CA LYS A 30 12.39 13.59 -9.63
C LYS A 30 11.52 13.86 -10.86
N ASP A 31 10.64 12.91 -11.19
CA ASP A 31 9.74 13.00 -12.34
C ASP A 31 8.30 13.36 -11.97
N SER A 32 7.98 13.50 -10.69
CA SER A 32 6.65 13.88 -10.27
C SER A 32 6.48 15.39 -10.26
N LYS A 33 5.51 15.88 -11.03
CA LYS A 33 5.06 17.28 -10.97
C LYS A 33 4.25 17.60 -9.71
N LEU A 34 4.09 16.64 -8.80
CA LEU A 34 3.31 16.83 -7.58
C LEU A 34 4.06 17.71 -6.58
N LYS A 35 3.30 18.57 -5.93
CA LYS A 35 3.71 19.35 -4.76
C LYS A 35 3.39 18.56 -3.49
N SER A 36 4.03 18.90 -2.36
CA SER A 36 3.67 18.33 -1.06
C SER A 36 3.69 19.40 0.02
N PHE A 37 2.81 19.26 0.98
CA PHE A 37 2.85 19.99 2.25
C PHE A 37 3.76 19.29 3.28
N GLY A 38 4.35 18.14 2.96
CA GLY A 38 5.24 17.40 3.83
C GLY A 38 4.55 16.71 5.01
N ILE A 39 3.26 16.43 4.90
CA ILE A 39 2.47 15.86 6.00
C ILE A 39 2.64 14.35 6.03
N GLY A 40 3.08 13.81 7.17
CA GLY A 40 3.23 12.38 7.34
C GLY A 40 1.90 11.62 7.33
N LEU A 41 1.92 10.36 6.86
CA LEU A 41 0.72 9.52 6.69
C LEU A 41 -0.11 9.38 7.98
N THR A 42 0.53 9.32 9.14
CA THR A 42 -0.18 9.26 10.43
C THR A 42 -1.07 10.48 10.65
N GLN A 43 -0.59 11.67 10.31
CA GLN A 43 -1.38 12.90 10.42
C GLN A 43 -2.47 12.94 9.34
N LEU A 44 -2.16 12.55 8.09
CA LEU A 44 -3.16 12.45 7.04
C LEU A 44 -4.31 11.50 7.39
N ARG A 45 -4.02 10.38 8.07
CA ARG A 45 -5.06 9.47 8.59
C ARG A 45 -5.94 10.11 9.66
N LYS A 46 -5.38 10.98 10.53
CA LYS A 46 -6.16 11.74 11.52
C LYS A 46 -7.08 12.74 10.82
N LEU A 47 -6.56 13.48 9.85
CA LEU A 47 -7.35 14.42 9.04
C LEU A 47 -8.46 13.70 8.25
N ALA A 48 -8.16 12.57 7.64
CA ALA A 48 -9.15 11.75 6.95
C ALA A 48 -10.31 11.32 7.86
N LYS A 49 -10.02 10.98 9.14
CA LYS A 49 -11.05 10.67 10.13
C LYS A 49 -11.93 11.87 10.49
N GLN A 50 -11.35 13.07 10.55
CA GLN A 50 -12.09 14.32 10.82
C GLN A 50 -12.98 14.70 9.64
N ILE A 51 -12.48 14.56 8.41
CA ILE A 51 -13.23 14.86 7.18
C ILE A 51 -14.38 13.88 6.99
N GLY A 52 -14.15 12.60 7.30
CA GLY A 52 -15.12 11.53 7.08
C GLY A 52 -15.13 11.02 5.63
N ARG A 53 -16.10 10.13 5.32
CA ARG A 53 -16.23 9.54 3.98
C ARG A 53 -16.99 10.48 3.05
N ASP A 54 -16.40 10.77 1.90
CA ASP A 54 -17.01 11.59 0.84
C ASP A 54 -16.40 11.25 -0.52
N HIS A 55 -17.14 10.52 -1.34
CA HIS A 55 -16.70 10.10 -2.67
C HIS A 55 -16.46 11.28 -3.62
N LYS A 56 -17.36 12.27 -3.63
CA LYS A 56 -17.24 13.45 -4.52
C LYS A 56 -16.00 14.28 -4.19
N LEU A 57 -15.79 14.52 -2.91
CA LEU A 57 -14.60 15.21 -2.41
C LEU A 57 -13.32 14.40 -2.70
N ALA A 58 -13.36 13.08 -2.52
CA ALA A 58 -12.23 12.19 -2.81
C ALA A 58 -11.76 12.33 -4.27
N LEU A 59 -12.68 12.33 -5.23
CA LEU A 59 -12.35 12.52 -6.65
C LEU A 59 -11.76 13.92 -6.92
N GLN A 60 -12.28 14.96 -6.26
CA GLN A 60 -11.75 16.31 -6.39
C GLN A 60 -10.33 16.43 -5.80
N LEU A 61 -10.05 15.75 -4.69
CA LEU A 61 -8.72 15.72 -4.08
C LEU A 61 -7.74 14.89 -4.90
N TRP A 62 -8.18 13.79 -5.50
CA TRP A 62 -7.36 13.00 -6.42
C TRP A 62 -6.89 13.82 -7.63
N ALA A 63 -7.74 14.70 -8.15
CA ALA A 63 -7.42 15.62 -9.26
C ALA A 63 -6.54 16.81 -8.83
N SER A 64 -6.02 16.86 -7.61
CA SER A 64 -5.15 17.93 -7.12
C SER A 64 -3.68 17.70 -7.53
N ASP A 65 -2.91 18.78 -7.63
CA ASP A 65 -1.46 18.75 -7.83
C ASP A 65 -0.67 18.48 -6.53
N TYR A 66 -1.37 18.25 -5.41
CA TYR A 66 -0.75 17.99 -4.12
C TYR A 66 -0.84 16.51 -3.75
N TYR A 67 0.31 15.92 -3.44
CA TYR A 67 0.43 14.54 -2.95
C TYR A 67 -0.46 14.29 -1.74
N ASP A 68 -0.39 15.16 -0.74
CA ASP A 68 -1.13 15.04 0.52
C ASP A 68 -2.66 15.05 0.28
N ALA A 69 -3.12 15.85 -0.68
CA ALA A 69 -4.53 15.87 -1.08
C ALA A 69 -4.94 14.57 -1.78
N LYS A 70 -4.09 14.01 -2.68
CA LYS A 70 -4.34 12.71 -3.30
C LYS A 70 -4.43 11.60 -2.25
N VAL A 71 -3.52 11.58 -1.28
CA VAL A 71 -3.56 10.62 -0.17
C VAL A 71 -4.85 10.74 0.63
N LEU A 72 -5.28 11.98 0.98
CA LEU A 72 -6.58 12.17 1.64
C LEU A 72 -7.73 11.65 0.80
N GLY A 73 -7.73 11.92 -0.51
CA GLY A 73 -8.73 11.38 -1.43
C GLY A 73 -8.83 9.87 -1.33
N LEU A 74 -7.71 9.15 -1.36
CA LEU A 74 -7.67 7.69 -1.22
C LEU A 74 -8.20 7.20 0.13
N LEU A 75 -7.98 7.98 1.20
CA LEU A 75 -8.40 7.61 2.55
C LEU A 75 -9.87 7.88 2.83
N ILE A 76 -10.46 8.94 2.25
CA ILE A 76 -11.85 9.35 2.51
C ILE A 76 -12.85 8.81 1.50
N ASP A 77 -12.40 8.18 0.42
CA ASP A 77 -13.30 7.64 -0.60
C ASP A 77 -14.24 6.56 -0.02
N GLU A 78 -15.41 6.40 -0.62
CA GLU A 78 -16.45 5.46 -0.20
C GLU A 78 -16.31 4.13 -0.94
N PRO A 79 -15.99 3.01 -0.28
CA PRO A 79 -15.71 1.73 -0.96
C PRO A 79 -16.81 1.23 -1.88
N LYS A 80 -18.08 1.55 -1.54
CA LYS A 80 -19.25 1.14 -2.32
C LYS A 80 -19.49 2.00 -3.57
N LYS A 81 -18.85 3.17 -3.65
CA LYS A 81 -18.97 4.11 -4.78
C LYS A 81 -17.74 4.06 -5.70
N VAL A 82 -16.61 3.57 -5.21
CA VAL A 82 -15.43 3.34 -6.05
C VAL A 82 -15.77 2.30 -7.10
N THR A 83 -15.55 2.63 -8.37
CA THR A 83 -15.73 1.70 -9.49
C THR A 83 -14.39 1.13 -9.96
N ARG A 84 -14.45 0.02 -10.68
CA ARG A 84 -13.27 -0.59 -11.29
C ARG A 84 -12.60 0.37 -12.30
N GLU A 85 -13.40 1.03 -13.12
CA GLU A 85 -12.91 2.02 -14.09
C GLU A 85 -12.22 3.21 -13.42
N GLN A 86 -12.69 3.60 -12.23
CA GLN A 86 -12.00 4.61 -11.41
C GLN A 86 -10.62 4.10 -10.98
N ALA A 87 -10.52 2.88 -10.47
CA ALA A 87 -9.25 2.29 -10.04
C ALA A 87 -8.27 2.16 -11.20
N GLU A 88 -8.74 1.70 -12.37
CA GLU A 88 -7.93 1.60 -13.60
C GLU A 88 -7.40 2.96 -14.06
N ARG A 89 -8.24 4.00 -14.08
CA ARG A 89 -7.78 5.36 -14.41
C ARG A 89 -6.81 5.92 -13.36
N GLN A 90 -6.98 5.57 -12.10
CA GLN A 90 -6.11 6.07 -11.04
C GLN A 90 -4.72 5.43 -11.08
N VAL A 91 -4.63 4.13 -11.34
CA VAL A 91 -3.33 3.42 -11.39
C VAL A 91 -2.46 3.93 -12.54
N GLU A 92 -3.04 4.31 -13.67
CA GLU A 92 -2.31 4.89 -14.81
C GLU A 92 -1.64 6.23 -14.51
N HIS A 93 -2.09 6.94 -13.48
CA HIS A 93 -1.49 8.20 -13.03
C HIS A 93 -0.47 8.01 -11.90
N LEU A 94 -0.15 6.77 -11.54
CA LEU A 94 0.85 6.47 -10.54
C LEU A 94 2.22 6.25 -11.19
N GLN A 95 3.26 6.69 -10.50
CA GLN A 95 4.65 6.54 -10.92
C GLN A 95 5.43 5.66 -9.93
N GLY A 96 4.86 4.55 -9.47
CA GLY A 96 5.48 3.75 -8.42
C GLY A 96 5.61 4.54 -7.10
N GLY A 97 6.54 4.14 -6.25
CA GLY A 97 6.86 4.88 -5.02
C GLY A 97 5.70 4.97 -4.02
N TYR A 98 5.70 6.03 -3.21
CA TYR A 98 4.81 6.17 -2.05
C TYR A 98 3.32 6.29 -2.38
N LEU A 99 2.95 6.98 -3.46
CA LEU A 99 1.55 7.14 -3.81
C LEU A 99 0.93 5.80 -4.21
N ALA A 100 1.66 4.98 -4.97
CA ALA A 100 1.24 3.62 -5.33
C ALA A 100 1.12 2.72 -4.09
N HIS A 101 2.04 2.88 -3.12
CA HIS A 101 1.97 2.19 -1.84
C HIS A 101 0.68 2.55 -1.07
N VAL A 102 0.36 3.84 -0.93
CA VAL A 102 -0.86 4.26 -0.23
C VAL A 102 -2.11 3.87 -1.02
N PHE A 103 -2.08 3.95 -2.34
CA PHE A 103 -3.22 3.60 -3.20
C PHE A 103 -3.67 2.15 -3.02
N SER A 104 -2.74 1.22 -2.90
CA SER A 104 -3.04 -0.21 -2.83
C SER A 104 -3.01 -0.78 -1.40
N SER A 105 -2.37 -0.07 -0.45
CA SER A 105 -2.26 -0.50 0.94
C SER A 105 -2.54 0.64 1.93
N CYS A 106 -2.02 0.57 3.15
CA CYS A 106 -2.12 1.64 4.14
C CYS A 106 -3.55 2.07 4.53
N ASP A 107 -4.51 1.14 4.60
CA ASP A 107 -5.92 1.40 4.91
C ASP A 107 -6.69 2.23 3.86
N ALA A 108 -6.13 2.45 2.68
CA ALA A 108 -6.83 3.11 1.59
C ALA A 108 -8.10 2.35 1.18
N THR A 109 -8.96 3.04 0.47
CA THR A 109 -10.31 2.56 0.19
C THR A 109 -10.32 1.37 -0.77
N LEU A 110 -9.39 1.31 -1.72
CA LEU A 110 -9.39 0.32 -2.80
C LEU A 110 -9.44 -1.13 -2.28
N ALA A 111 -8.66 -1.47 -1.27
CA ALA A 111 -8.69 -2.81 -0.66
C ALA A 111 -10.02 -3.18 0.03
N LYS A 112 -10.94 -2.22 0.18
CA LYS A 112 -12.26 -2.39 0.81
C LYS A 112 -13.39 -2.51 -0.21
N THR A 113 -13.09 -2.39 -1.50
CA THR A 113 -14.07 -2.54 -2.58
C THR A 113 -14.44 -4.01 -2.79
N PRO A 114 -15.63 -4.31 -3.34
CA PRO A 114 -16.06 -5.69 -3.57
C PRO A 114 -15.21 -6.41 -4.64
N PHE A 115 -14.57 -5.69 -5.54
CA PHE A 115 -13.74 -6.22 -6.63
C PHE A 115 -12.23 -6.23 -6.31
N ALA A 116 -11.83 -5.88 -5.08
CA ALA A 116 -10.42 -5.74 -4.71
C ALA A 116 -9.59 -7.01 -4.92
N PHE A 117 -10.16 -8.20 -4.68
CA PHE A 117 -9.45 -9.47 -4.86
C PHE A 117 -9.24 -9.81 -6.34
N GLU A 118 -10.27 -9.66 -7.14
CA GLU A 118 -10.19 -9.84 -8.59
C GLU A 118 -9.15 -8.89 -9.21
N LEU A 119 -9.22 -7.62 -8.84
CA LEU A 119 -8.28 -6.59 -9.28
C LEU A 119 -6.84 -6.90 -8.85
N ALA A 120 -6.63 -7.36 -7.61
CA ALA A 120 -5.32 -7.75 -7.12
C ALA A 120 -4.73 -8.89 -7.95
N THR A 121 -5.54 -9.92 -8.25
CA THR A 121 -5.14 -11.08 -9.06
C THR A 121 -4.74 -10.67 -10.47
N GLU A 122 -5.49 -9.80 -11.11
CA GLU A 122 -5.18 -9.31 -12.45
C GLU A 122 -3.93 -8.43 -12.46
N TRP A 123 -3.84 -7.51 -11.52
CA TRP A 123 -2.71 -6.58 -11.46
C TRP A 123 -1.38 -7.26 -11.11
N MET A 124 -1.38 -8.30 -10.27
CA MET A 124 -0.17 -9.09 -10.02
C MET A 124 0.39 -9.78 -11.28
N ASN A 125 -0.46 -10.04 -12.28
CA ASN A 125 -0.06 -10.65 -13.54
C ASN A 125 0.12 -9.61 -14.69
N SER A 126 0.07 -8.33 -14.40
CA SER A 126 0.22 -7.27 -15.39
C SER A 126 1.66 -7.15 -15.91
N LYS A 127 1.82 -6.72 -17.17
CA LYS A 127 3.14 -6.32 -17.69
C LYS A 127 3.63 -5.00 -17.10
N ASP A 128 2.73 -4.16 -16.60
CA ASP A 128 3.05 -2.88 -15.96
C ASP A 128 3.52 -3.10 -14.52
N PRO A 129 4.75 -2.72 -14.16
CA PRO A 129 5.29 -2.90 -12.81
C PRO A 129 4.52 -2.08 -11.75
N VAL A 130 3.95 -0.94 -12.10
CA VAL A 130 3.13 -0.15 -11.17
C VAL A 130 1.85 -0.91 -10.79
N ARG A 131 1.21 -1.56 -11.76
CA ARG A 131 0.06 -2.44 -11.50
C ARG A 131 0.48 -3.65 -10.67
N ARG A 132 1.60 -4.33 -10.99
CA ARG A 132 2.08 -5.46 -10.18
C ARG A 132 2.33 -5.04 -8.74
N ARG A 133 3.00 -3.92 -8.53
CA ARG A 133 3.19 -3.35 -7.19
C ARG A 133 1.87 -3.14 -6.45
N CYS A 134 0.88 -2.54 -7.11
CA CYS A 134 -0.43 -2.31 -6.52
C CYS A 134 -1.17 -3.63 -6.27
N GLY A 135 -1.04 -4.63 -7.13
CA GLY A 135 -1.60 -5.97 -6.95
C GLY A 135 -1.10 -6.64 -5.68
N TYR A 136 0.23 -6.63 -5.45
CA TYR A 136 0.82 -7.16 -4.20
C TYR A 136 0.47 -6.31 -2.98
N GLY A 137 0.36 -4.99 -3.12
CA GLY A 137 -0.14 -4.12 -2.06
C GLY A 137 -1.58 -4.46 -1.63
N LEU A 138 -2.46 -4.73 -2.60
CA LEU A 138 -3.81 -5.22 -2.35
C LEU A 138 -3.81 -6.62 -1.70
N LEU A 139 -2.97 -7.54 -2.19
CA LEU A 139 -2.83 -8.88 -1.60
C LEU A 139 -2.44 -8.79 -0.11
N TYR A 140 -1.51 -7.89 0.24
CA TYR A 140 -1.17 -7.62 1.63
C TYR A 140 -2.38 -7.17 2.46
N GLU A 141 -3.16 -6.21 1.98
CA GLU A 141 -4.35 -5.73 2.70
C GLU A 141 -5.44 -6.81 2.81
N LEU A 142 -5.64 -7.58 1.75
CA LEU A 142 -6.60 -8.66 1.70
C LEU A 142 -6.20 -9.84 2.59
N SER A 143 -4.89 -10.09 2.75
CA SER A 143 -4.38 -11.15 3.62
C SER A 143 -4.76 -10.96 5.10
N LYS A 144 -5.11 -9.73 5.52
CA LYS A 144 -5.52 -9.42 6.90
C LYS A 144 -6.94 -9.86 7.25
N LYS A 145 -7.73 -10.29 6.27
CA LYS A 145 -9.15 -10.64 6.43
C LYS A 145 -9.52 -11.91 5.65
N LYS A 146 -10.68 -12.49 5.97
CA LYS A 146 -11.24 -13.58 5.15
C LYS A 146 -11.81 -12.99 3.86
N VAL A 147 -11.40 -13.54 2.72
CA VAL A 147 -11.87 -13.15 1.38
C VAL A 147 -12.29 -14.41 0.65
N LYS A 148 -13.47 -14.40 0.02
CA LYS A 148 -13.94 -15.53 -0.77
C LYS A 148 -12.99 -15.77 -1.95
N GLY A 149 -12.58 -17.03 -2.16
CA GLY A 149 -11.65 -17.43 -3.21
C GLY A 149 -10.17 -17.22 -2.88
N MET A 150 -9.84 -16.64 -1.72
CA MET A 150 -8.47 -16.49 -1.22
C MET A 150 -8.27 -17.45 -0.03
N ASP A 151 -8.25 -18.74 -0.31
CA ASP A 151 -7.98 -19.81 0.65
C ASP A 151 -6.48 -20.02 0.86
N ASP A 152 -6.14 -20.99 1.69
CA ASP A 152 -4.75 -21.29 2.02
C ASP A 152 -3.98 -21.86 0.83
N ASP A 153 -4.61 -22.65 -0.03
CA ASP A 153 -3.97 -23.20 -1.23
C ASP A 153 -3.57 -22.08 -2.20
N TYR A 154 -4.48 -21.15 -2.48
CA TYR A 154 -4.17 -19.95 -3.26
C TYR A 154 -3.00 -19.17 -2.66
N LEU A 155 -2.98 -18.98 -1.34
CA LEU A 155 -1.92 -18.23 -0.66
C LEU A 155 -0.58 -18.97 -0.65
N LEU A 156 -0.57 -20.30 -0.57
CA LEU A 156 0.63 -21.12 -0.72
C LEU A 156 1.23 -21.01 -2.13
N GLU A 157 0.38 -20.99 -3.15
CA GLU A 157 0.83 -20.73 -4.53
C GLU A 157 1.46 -19.33 -4.64
N ARG A 158 0.86 -18.31 -4.02
CA ARG A 158 1.42 -16.95 -4.01
C ARG A 158 2.76 -16.87 -3.27
N ILE A 159 2.90 -17.57 -2.14
CA ILE A 159 4.20 -17.68 -1.44
C ILE A 159 5.26 -18.27 -2.36
N THR A 160 4.93 -19.38 -3.04
CA THR A 160 5.83 -20.04 -3.98
C THR A 160 6.24 -19.11 -5.11
N PHE A 161 5.27 -18.43 -5.74
CA PHE A 161 5.54 -17.46 -6.79
C PHE A 161 6.45 -16.30 -6.33
N ILE A 162 6.17 -15.74 -5.16
CA ILE A 162 6.99 -14.67 -4.58
C ILE A 162 8.43 -15.16 -4.37
N ARG A 163 8.61 -16.34 -3.79
CA ARG A 163 9.95 -16.94 -3.59
C ARG A 163 10.73 -17.03 -4.89
N ASP A 164 10.08 -17.47 -5.95
CA ASP A 164 10.74 -17.81 -7.22
C ASP A 164 10.97 -16.58 -8.13
N GLN A 165 10.21 -15.50 -7.93
CA GLN A 165 10.20 -14.37 -8.86
C GLN A 165 10.67 -13.03 -8.27
N ILE A 166 10.78 -12.91 -6.96
CA ILE A 166 11.02 -11.61 -6.32
C ILE A 166 12.30 -10.91 -6.78
N HIS A 167 13.37 -11.65 -7.06
CA HIS A 167 14.65 -11.10 -7.50
C HIS A 167 14.68 -10.70 -8.98
N GLU A 168 13.69 -11.13 -9.76
CA GLU A 168 13.54 -10.77 -11.18
C GLU A 168 12.70 -9.50 -11.36
N GLU A 169 12.15 -8.97 -10.27
CA GLU A 169 11.21 -7.85 -10.30
C GLU A 169 11.89 -6.49 -10.05
N GLU A 170 11.24 -5.43 -10.51
CA GLU A 170 11.66 -4.07 -10.18
C GLU A 170 11.54 -3.79 -8.67
N MET A 171 12.43 -2.97 -8.15
CA MET A 171 12.59 -2.66 -6.73
C MET A 171 11.28 -2.42 -5.98
N TRP A 172 10.37 -1.61 -6.53
CA TRP A 172 9.09 -1.32 -5.86
C TRP A 172 8.10 -2.48 -5.90
N VAL A 173 8.22 -3.38 -6.87
CA VAL A 173 7.47 -4.64 -6.91
C VAL A 173 8.04 -5.60 -5.88
N CYS A 174 9.38 -5.72 -5.80
CA CYS A 174 10.06 -6.50 -4.75
C CYS A 174 9.61 -6.09 -3.35
N GLU A 175 9.54 -4.77 -3.06
CA GLU A 175 9.05 -4.24 -1.79
C GLU A 175 7.62 -4.71 -1.49
N ALA A 176 6.74 -4.62 -2.48
CA ALA A 176 5.35 -5.02 -2.33
C ALA A 176 5.19 -6.54 -2.17
N MET A 177 5.95 -7.34 -2.91
CA MET A 177 6.00 -8.81 -2.78
C MET A 177 6.49 -9.21 -1.38
N ASN A 178 7.57 -8.60 -0.90
CA ASN A 178 8.11 -8.84 0.43
C ASN A 178 7.09 -8.50 1.54
N THR A 179 6.38 -7.39 1.37
CA THR A 179 5.29 -6.98 2.28
C THR A 179 4.10 -7.95 2.22
N ALA A 180 3.72 -8.42 1.03
CA ALA A 180 2.65 -9.39 0.85
C ALA A 180 3.01 -10.74 1.51
N LEU A 181 4.23 -11.23 1.34
CA LEU A 181 4.74 -12.45 1.98
C LEU A 181 4.60 -12.38 3.50
N MET A 182 4.99 -11.24 4.11
CA MET A 182 4.79 -11.01 5.54
C MET A 182 3.31 -11.03 5.92
N GLY A 183 2.44 -10.42 5.13
CA GLY A 183 1.00 -10.39 5.39
C GLY A 183 0.37 -11.78 5.36
N ILE A 184 0.69 -12.57 4.35
CA ILE A 184 0.24 -13.96 4.20
C ILE A 184 0.69 -14.80 5.40
N GLY A 185 1.98 -14.73 5.75
CA GLY A 185 2.54 -15.49 6.86
C GLY A 185 2.01 -15.12 8.25
N LYS A 186 1.24 -14.05 8.39
CA LYS A 186 0.56 -13.68 9.65
C LYS A 186 -0.85 -14.23 9.77
N ARG A 187 -1.36 -14.99 8.80
CA ARG A 187 -2.75 -15.50 8.83
C ARG A 187 -2.94 -16.67 9.77
N ASN A 188 -2.19 -17.73 9.58
CA ASN A 188 -2.23 -18.96 10.38
C ASN A 188 -0.85 -19.63 10.41
N GLN A 189 -0.74 -20.72 11.14
CA GLN A 189 0.53 -21.42 11.35
C GLN A 189 1.08 -22.03 10.06
N VAL A 190 0.26 -22.68 9.24
CA VAL A 190 0.69 -23.33 7.97
C VAL A 190 1.30 -22.29 7.02
N LEU A 191 0.60 -21.19 6.80
CA LEU A 191 1.08 -20.09 5.97
C LEU A 191 2.31 -19.38 6.59
N ASN A 192 2.40 -19.34 7.92
CA ASN A 192 3.57 -18.79 8.60
C ASN A 192 4.82 -19.62 8.33
N GLU A 193 4.74 -20.94 8.49
CA GLU A 193 5.86 -21.85 8.25
C GLU A 193 6.30 -21.78 6.79
N ALA A 194 5.37 -21.79 5.83
CA ALA A 194 5.67 -21.65 4.42
C ALA A 194 6.33 -20.30 4.09
N ALA A 195 5.79 -19.18 4.64
CA ALA A 195 6.35 -17.86 4.43
C ALA A 195 7.74 -17.69 5.07
N ILE A 196 7.99 -18.29 6.22
CA ILE A 196 9.32 -18.31 6.83
C ILE A 196 10.32 -19.08 5.95
N ALA A 197 9.92 -20.24 5.41
CA ALA A 197 10.77 -21.03 4.52
C ALA A 197 11.08 -20.24 3.23
N ALA A 198 10.08 -19.60 2.62
CA ALA A 198 10.26 -18.74 1.46
C ALA A 198 11.18 -17.55 1.77
N ALA A 199 10.98 -16.84 2.87
CA ALA A 199 11.79 -15.68 3.25
C ALA A 199 13.27 -16.07 3.50
N LYS A 200 13.53 -17.27 4.03
CA LYS A 200 14.91 -17.80 4.17
C LYS A 200 15.55 -18.10 2.80
N ALA A 201 14.78 -18.63 1.87
CA ALA A 201 15.27 -18.94 0.53
C ALA A 201 15.53 -17.65 -0.30
N ILE A 202 14.68 -16.63 -0.15
CA ILE A 202 14.83 -15.32 -0.79
C ILE A 202 16.08 -14.58 -0.24
N GLY A 203 16.30 -14.64 1.07
CA GLY A 203 17.34 -13.83 1.73
C GLY A 203 16.94 -12.34 1.85
N PRO A 204 17.91 -11.45 2.06
CA PRO A 204 17.68 -10.02 2.16
C PRO A 204 17.17 -9.45 0.83
N VAL A 205 16.11 -8.63 0.91
CA VAL A 205 15.61 -7.85 -0.23
C VAL A 205 16.14 -6.43 -0.09
N ASP A 206 16.93 -5.99 -1.06
CA ASP A 206 17.51 -4.65 -1.07
C ASP A 206 16.53 -3.64 -1.68
N ILE A 207 16.25 -2.57 -0.96
CA ILE A 207 15.36 -1.49 -1.39
C ILE A 207 16.07 -0.17 -1.14
N ASP A 208 16.37 0.54 -2.20
CA ASP A 208 16.91 1.89 -2.12
C ASP A 208 15.78 2.91 -1.86
N TYR A 209 15.70 3.37 -0.63
CA TYR A 209 14.76 4.43 -0.25
C TYR A 209 15.31 5.84 -0.47
N GLY A 210 16.49 5.97 -1.07
CA GLY A 210 17.17 7.24 -1.33
C GLY A 210 18.07 7.68 -0.18
N GLU A 211 18.92 8.66 -0.48
CA GLU A 211 19.86 9.25 0.49
C GLU A 211 19.14 9.89 1.68
N ASP A 212 19.81 9.93 2.82
CA ASP A 212 19.31 10.51 4.09
C ASP A 212 17.99 9.89 4.59
N ASN A 213 17.74 8.63 4.28
CA ASN A 213 16.53 7.92 4.68
C ASN A 213 16.87 6.88 5.75
N SER A 214 16.13 6.90 6.86
CA SER A 214 16.24 5.91 7.94
C SER A 214 15.31 4.70 7.75
N CYS A 215 14.62 4.60 6.60
CA CYS A 215 13.81 3.43 6.31
C CYS A 215 14.73 2.26 5.94
N GLU A 216 14.50 1.12 6.56
CA GLU A 216 15.14 -0.14 6.23
C GLU A 216 14.16 -1.03 5.48
N PRO A 217 14.65 -1.89 4.57
CA PRO A 217 13.82 -2.93 3.95
C PRO A 217 13.13 -3.79 5.02
N LEU A 218 11.93 -4.22 4.71
CA LEU A 218 11.15 -5.03 5.64
C LEU A 218 11.83 -6.39 5.88
N ASP A 219 12.24 -6.65 7.13
CA ASP A 219 12.71 -7.95 7.55
C ASP A 219 11.52 -8.87 7.85
N VAL A 220 11.16 -9.69 6.86
CA VAL A 220 10.02 -10.62 6.94
C VAL A 220 10.26 -11.65 8.05
N LEU A 221 11.47 -12.20 8.20
CA LEU A 221 11.78 -13.20 9.20
C LEU A 221 11.60 -12.66 10.61
N LYS A 222 12.11 -11.47 10.90
CA LYS A 222 11.93 -10.78 12.17
C LYS A 222 10.45 -10.62 12.52
N HIS A 223 9.64 -10.23 11.54
CA HIS A 223 8.20 -10.04 11.75
C HIS A 223 7.46 -11.36 11.97
N LEU A 224 7.73 -12.40 11.16
CA LEU A 224 7.02 -13.68 11.22
C LEU A 224 7.40 -14.52 12.43
N THR A 225 8.64 -14.37 12.94
CA THR A 225 9.11 -15.08 14.14
C THR A 225 8.90 -14.31 15.44
N SER A 226 8.28 -13.13 15.39
CA SER A 226 8.06 -12.28 16.55
C SER A 226 7.21 -12.96 17.64
N PRO A 227 7.42 -12.63 18.93
CA PRO A 227 6.62 -13.18 20.02
C PRO A 227 5.11 -12.95 19.85
N HIS A 228 4.74 -11.82 19.25
CA HIS A 228 3.35 -11.47 18.96
C HIS A 228 2.69 -12.47 18.00
N VAL A 229 3.37 -12.81 16.90
CA VAL A 229 2.87 -13.77 15.90
C VAL A 229 2.81 -15.18 16.49
N LYS A 230 3.85 -15.61 17.20
CA LYS A 230 3.88 -16.90 17.90
C LYS A 230 2.75 -17.06 18.92
N LYS A 231 2.43 -15.99 19.66
CA LYS A 231 1.33 -16.00 20.63
C LYS A 231 -0.03 -16.14 19.93
N LYS A 232 -0.22 -15.47 18.81
CA LYS A 232 -1.46 -15.52 18.02
C LYS A 232 -1.81 -16.95 17.61
N PHE A 233 -0.83 -17.77 17.22
CA PHE A 233 -1.09 -19.13 16.74
C PHE A 233 -1.22 -20.18 17.87
N LYS A 234 -0.75 -19.85 19.08
CA LYS A 234 -0.96 -20.73 20.26
C LYS A 234 -2.35 -20.58 20.88
N SER A 235 -3.07 -19.52 20.51
CA SER A 235 -4.39 -19.17 21.07
C SER A 235 -5.55 -19.57 20.16
N THR A 236 -5.26 -20.23 19.03
CA THR A 236 -6.21 -20.75 18.06
C THR A 236 -6.13 -22.27 18.02
#